data_487ae385aa9d811803f4241070a40785
#
_entry.id   487ae385aa9d811803f4241070a40785
#
_cell.length_a   1.000
_cell.length_b   1.000
_cell.length_c   1.000
_cell.angle_alpha   90.00
_cell.angle_beta   90.00
_cell.angle_gamma   90.00
#
_symmetry.space_group_name_H-M   'P 1'
#
loop_
_entity.id
_entity.type
_entity.pdbx_description
1 polymer ?
#
loop_
_entity_poly.entity_id
_entity_poly.type
_entity_poly.pdbx_seq_one_letter_code
_entity_poly.pdbx_strand_id
1 'polypeptide(L)'
;MPTVTVNGASLYYEVSGTGPPLVLVHGFACGIRSWDPQVRALSRSRRVIVYDVRGHGISAAPRDAAAYSQATCVADLQALLAHLKIRRAAVGGLSMGGNIALNFALTHPAMVSKLIVADTGAGSDNAAEWVAGAHAYADTLERGGMEAFADMASASPLFARYIAQGPAAARFIRSCLMTHRAHGLAHTVREVLVKRPPLYALEPGLQKLRVPTLLLNGEHDEPCVKVHRFMAECIRGSKHVVLRGVGHLTNLEAPAAFNAAVRRFLRS
;
A
#
# COMPACT_ATOMS: atom_id res chain seq x y z
N MET A 1 -19.37 -6.53 10.55
CA MET A 1 -18.30 -6.10 9.64
C MET A 1 -17.74 -7.34 8.98
N PRO A 2 -17.61 -7.41 7.64
CA PRO A 2 -17.16 -8.62 6.96
C PRO A 2 -15.68 -8.89 7.25
N THR A 3 -15.40 -10.10 7.72
CA THR A 3 -14.06 -10.60 7.96
C THR A 3 -13.88 -11.95 7.29
N VAL A 4 -12.65 -12.30 6.95
CA VAL A 4 -12.28 -13.63 6.48
C VAL A 4 -11.05 -14.10 7.25
N THR A 5 -11.06 -15.36 7.71
CA THR A 5 -9.88 -15.97 8.32
C THR A 5 -9.05 -16.65 7.24
N VAL A 6 -7.85 -16.17 7.02
CA VAL A 6 -6.89 -16.66 6.02
C VAL A 6 -5.49 -16.72 6.63
N ASN A 7 -4.73 -17.75 6.30
CA ASN A 7 -3.33 -17.90 6.74
C ASN A 7 -3.12 -17.59 8.24
N GLY A 8 -4.03 -18.06 9.10
CA GLY A 8 -3.98 -17.88 10.56
C GLY A 8 -4.33 -16.47 11.07
N ALA A 9 -4.86 -15.58 10.22
CA ALA A 9 -5.27 -14.24 10.62
C ALA A 9 -6.67 -13.90 10.10
N SER A 10 -7.48 -13.18 10.90
CA SER A 10 -8.75 -12.60 10.45
C SER A 10 -8.50 -11.27 9.79
N LEU A 11 -8.86 -11.13 8.51
CA LEU A 11 -8.74 -9.88 7.75
C LEU A 11 -10.11 -9.22 7.63
N TYR A 12 -10.17 -7.95 7.98
CA TYR A 12 -11.32 -7.08 7.69
C TYR A 12 -11.25 -6.56 6.26
N TYR A 13 -12.37 -6.59 5.56
CA TYR A 13 -12.46 -6.07 4.20
C TYR A 13 -13.80 -5.38 3.94
N GLU A 14 -13.83 -4.51 2.95
CA GLU A 14 -15.06 -3.90 2.44
C GLU A 14 -15.14 -4.07 0.92
N VAL A 15 -16.38 -4.20 0.43
CA VAL A 15 -16.69 -4.29 -0.99
C VAL A 15 -17.72 -3.24 -1.34
N SER A 16 -17.41 -2.41 -2.33
CA SER A 16 -18.27 -1.32 -2.78
C SER A 16 -18.44 -1.33 -4.30
N GLY A 17 -19.67 -1.13 -4.76
CA GLY A 17 -19.99 -1.08 -6.19
C GLY A 17 -20.07 -2.45 -6.85
N THR A 18 -20.27 -2.41 -8.17
CA THR A 18 -20.41 -3.59 -9.05
C THR A 18 -19.52 -3.44 -10.28
N GLY A 19 -19.37 -4.52 -11.06
CA GLY A 19 -18.56 -4.52 -12.29
C GLY A 19 -17.21 -5.21 -12.09
N PRO A 20 -16.21 -4.96 -12.97
CA PRO A 20 -14.91 -5.61 -12.89
C PRO A 20 -14.20 -5.33 -11.57
N PRO A 21 -13.61 -6.36 -10.90
CA PRO A 21 -13.02 -6.21 -9.60
C PRO A 21 -11.74 -5.37 -9.62
N LEU A 22 -11.60 -4.51 -8.60
CA LEU A 22 -10.42 -3.71 -8.29
C LEU A 22 -10.11 -3.87 -6.81
N VAL A 23 -8.93 -4.38 -6.47
CA VAL A 23 -8.45 -4.44 -5.09
C VAL A 23 -7.45 -3.32 -4.85
N LEU A 24 -7.57 -2.62 -3.72
CA LEU A 24 -6.65 -1.55 -3.31
C LEU A 24 -6.05 -1.89 -1.95
N VAL A 25 -4.72 -1.95 -1.90
CA VAL A 25 -3.93 -2.30 -0.72
C VAL A 25 -3.30 -1.03 -0.14
N HIS A 26 -3.58 -0.74 1.12
CA HIS A 26 -3.12 0.48 1.80
C HIS A 26 -1.62 0.46 2.15
N GLY A 27 -1.05 1.65 2.43
CA GLY A 27 0.31 1.84 2.91
C GLY A 27 0.49 1.47 4.39
N PHE A 28 1.75 1.42 4.84
CA PHE A 28 2.09 1.20 6.25
C PHE A 28 1.42 2.26 7.14
N ALA A 29 0.94 1.83 8.30
CA ALA A 29 0.23 2.65 9.27
C ALA A 29 -1.01 3.42 8.72
N CYS A 30 -1.47 3.04 7.52
CA CYS A 30 -2.75 3.42 6.97
C CYS A 30 -3.79 2.32 7.26
N GLY A 31 -4.95 2.41 6.68
CA GLY A 31 -6.02 1.39 6.71
C GLY A 31 -6.95 1.62 5.54
N ILE A 32 -8.03 0.88 5.49
CA ILE A 32 -9.03 1.00 4.42
C ILE A 32 -9.53 2.43 4.23
N ARG A 33 -9.62 3.21 5.33
CA ARG A 33 -10.07 4.61 5.31
C ARG A 33 -9.22 5.51 4.39
N SER A 34 -7.94 5.19 4.23
CA SER A 34 -7.08 5.93 3.31
C SER A 34 -7.55 5.83 1.85
N TRP A 35 -8.39 4.86 1.51
CA TRP A 35 -8.98 4.68 0.20
C TRP A 35 -10.38 5.28 0.02
N ASP A 36 -10.95 5.95 1.02
CA ASP A 36 -12.31 6.54 0.95
C ASP A 36 -12.56 7.39 -0.31
N PRO A 37 -11.63 8.28 -0.74
CA PRO A 37 -11.82 9.05 -1.95
C PRO A 37 -11.85 8.20 -3.23
N GLN A 38 -11.08 7.10 -3.25
CA GLN A 38 -11.00 6.18 -4.38
C GLN A 38 -12.22 5.26 -4.41
N VAL A 39 -12.63 4.74 -3.27
CA VAL A 39 -13.85 3.92 -3.14
C VAL A 39 -15.06 4.71 -3.65
N ARG A 40 -15.29 5.93 -3.15
CA ARG A 40 -16.39 6.79 -3.61
C ARG A 40 -16.37 7.06 -5.12
N ALA A 41 -15.18 7.24 -5.68
CA ALA A 41 -15.04 7.59 -7.09
C ALA A 41 -15.14 6.38 -8.01
N LEU A 42 -14.51 5.25 -7.65
CA LEU A 42 -14.31 4.12 -8.55
C LEU A 42 -15.43 3.07 -8.42
N SER A 43 -16.13 2.98 -7.29
CA SER A 43 -17.25 2.05 -7.09
C SER A 43 -18.45 2.29 -8.00
N ARG A 44 -18.51 3.45 -8.68
CA ARG A 44 -19.53 3.73 -9.70
C ARG A 44 -19.41 2.84 -10.95
N SER A 45 -18.25 2.23 -11.17
CA SER A 45 -17.97 1.42 -12.37
C SER A 45 -17.12 0.17 -12.09
N ARG A 46 -16.75 -0.07 -10.84
CA ARG A 46 -15.92 -1.18 -10.39
C ARG A 46 -16.47 -1.78 -9.11
N ARG A 47 -16.28 -3.09 -8.95
CA ARG A 47 -16.38 -3.74 -7.65
C ARG A 47 -15.08 -3.48 -6.91
N VAL A 48 -15.04 -2.42 -6.09
CA VAL A 48 -13.85 -2.00 -5.34
C VAL A 48 -13.79 -2.80 -4.04
N ILE A 49 -12.67 -3.44 -3.81
CA ILE A 49 -12.35 -4.19 -2.60
C ILE A 49 -11.19 -3.46 -1.90
N VAL A 50 -11.37 -3.16 -0.63
CA VAL A 50 -10.31 -2.67 0.27
C VAL A 50 -10.26 -3.58 1.49
N TYR A 51 -9.08 -3.75 2.08
CA TYR A 51 -8.93 -4.56 3.28
C TYR A 51 -7.82 -3.99 4.16
N ASP A 52 -7.94 -4.19 5.45
CA ASP A 52 -6.85 -3.93 6.39
C ASP A 52 -5.85 -5.09 6.31
N VAL A 53 -4.61 -4.78 5.95
CA VAL A 53 -3.50 -5.76 5.94
C VAL A 53 -3.28 -6.28 7.36
N ARG A 54 -2.87 -7.54 7.52
CA ARG A 54 -2.53 -8.09 8.84
C ARG A 54 -1.66 -7.12 9.65
N GLY A 55 -1.92 -7.01 10.94
CA GLY A 55 -1.25 -6.05 11.82
C GLY A 55 -1.82 -4.64 11.75
N HIS A 56 -2.76 -4.34 10.86
CA HIS A 56 -3.33 -3.01 10.65
C HIS A 56 -4.82 -2.97 10.95
N GLY A 57 -5.29 -1.76 11.30
CA GLY A 57 -6.69 -1.44 11.49
C GLY A 57 -7.39 -2.42 12.42
N ILE A 58 -8.51 -2.94 11.98
CA ILE A 58 -9.29 -3.93 12.73
C ILE A 58 -9.03 -5.39 12.31
N SER A 59 -8.14 -5.61 11.34
CA SER A 59 -7.61 -6.94 11.05
C SER A 59 -6.80 -7.49 12.21
N ALA A 60 -6.65 -8.81 12.26
CA ALA A 60 -5.85 -9.45 13.30
C ALA A 60 -4.41 -8.94 13.30
N ALA A 61 -3.89 -8.72 14.50
CA ALA A 61 -2.49 -8.45 14.76
C ALA A 61 -1.90 -9.60 15.60
N PRO A 62 -1.45 -10.69 14.96
CA PRO A 62 -0.81 -11.79 15.68
C PRO A 62 0.35 -11.31 16.55
N ARG A 63 0.52 -11.91 17.74
CA ARG A 63 1.64 -11.55 18.63
C ARG A 63 2.95 -12.20 18.21
N ASP A 64 2.88 -13.31 17.47
CA ASP A 64 4.03 -13.99 16.93
C ASP A 64 4.58 -13.24 15.71
N ALA A 65 5.81 -12.79 15.79
CA ALA A 65 6.53 -12.11 14.70
C ALA A 65 6.64 -12.99 13.43
N ALA A 66 6.73 -14.32 13.60
CA ALA A 66 6.79 -15.27 12.48
C ALA A 66 5.52 -15.27 11.60
N ALA A 67 4.41 -14.72 12.11
CA ALA A 67 3.18 -14.53 11.34
C ALA A 67 3.30 -13.40 10.28
N TYR A 68 4.40 -12.64 10.28
CA TYR A 68 4.57 -11.48 9.39
C TYR A 68 5.70 -11.72 8.39
N SER A 69 5.42 -11.52 7.13
CA SER A 69 6.41 -11.44 6.05
C SER A 69 5.79 -10.84 4.80
N GLN A 70 6.60 -10.38 3.86
CA GLN A 70 6.14 -9.96 2.54
C GLN A 70 5.37 -11.09 1.84
N ALA A 71 5.86 -12.33 1.91
CA ALA A 71 5.22 -13.50 1.33
C ALA A 71 3.85 -13.77 1.95
N THR A 72 3.73 -13.64 3.27
CA THR A 72 2.45 -13.81 3.97
C THR A 72 1.43 -12.74 3.55
N CYS A 73 1.85 -11.48 3.40
CA CYS A 73 0.95 -10.43 2.91
C CYS A 73 0.45 -10.71 1.49
N VAL A 74 1.30 -11.27 0.61
CA VAL A 74 0.92 -11.70 -0.74
C VAL A 74 -0.06 -12.89 -0.69
N ALA A 75 0.21 -13.88 0.15
CA ALA A 75 -0.67 -15.03 0.34
C ALA A 75 -2.04 -14.63 0.92
N ASP A 76 -2.08 -13.64 1.80
CA ASP A 76 -3.34 -13.08 2.33
C ASP A 76 -4.19 -12.45 1.24
N LEU A 77 -3.58 -11.68 0.35
CA LEU A 77 -4.29 -11.10 -0.80
C LEU A 77 -4.84 -12.19 -1.72
N GLN A 78 -4.06 -13.25 -1.98
CA GLN A 78 -4.50 -14.40 -2.77
C GLN A 78 -5.73 -15.07 -2.12
N ALA A 79 -5.65 -15.34 -0.83
CA ALA A 79 -6.70 -16.03 -0.09
C ALA A 79 -7.98 -15.16 0.03
N LEU A 80 -7.84 -13.84 0.19
CA LEU A 80 -8.98 -12.90 0.15
C LEU A 80 -9.69 -12.94 -1.22
N LEU A 81 -8.93 -12.91 -2.31
CA LEU A 81 -9.50 -13.03 -3.66
C LEU A 81 -10.22 -14.37 -3.87
N ALA A 82 -9.63 -15.47 -3.39
CA ALA A 82 -10.23 -16.79 -3.45
C ALA A 82 -11.54 -16.86 -2.64
N HIS A 83 -11.57 -16.31 -1.41
CA HIS A 83 -12.78 -16.19 -0.59
C HIS A 83 -13.90 -15.43 -1.32
N LEU A 84 -13.55 -14.33 -1.99
CA LEU A 84 -14.50 -13.51 -2.76
C LEU A 84 -14.87 -14.11 -4.12
N LYS A 85 -14.34 -15.31 -4.45
CA LYS A 85 -14.51 -16.02 -5.72
C LYS A 85 -14.05 -15.18 -6.92
N ILE A 86 -12.99 -14.38 -6.74
CA ILE A 86 -12.40 -13.52 -7.77
C ILE A 86 -11.19 -14.25 -8.37
N ARG A 87 -11.31 -14.68 -9.60
CA ARG A 87 -10.23 -15.36 -10.33
C ARG A 87 -9.20 -14.38 -10.89
N ARG A 88 -9.62 -13.17 -11.24
CA ARG A 88 -8.77 -12.14 -11.85
C ARG A 88 -9.30 -10.75 -11.51
N ALA A 89 -8.42 -9.86 -11.05
CA ALA A 89 -8.74 -8.48 -10.66
C ALA A 89 -7.72 -7.49 -11.18
N ALA A 90 -8.09 -6.22 -11.27
CA ALA A 90 -7.12 -5.15 -11.18
C ALA A 90 -6.64 -5.06 -9.72
N VAL A 91 -5.33 -4.99 -9.51
CA VAL A 91 -4.72 -4.93 -8.18
C VAL A 91 -3.90 -3.65 -8.09
N GLY A 92 -4.16 -2.85 -7.08
CA GLY A 92 -3.43 -1.62 -6.84
C GLY A 92 -3.02 -1.49 -5.38
N GLY A 93 -2.00 -0.70 -5.14
CA GLY A 93 -1.58 -0.38 -3.78
C GLY A 93 -0.70 0.84 -3.71
N LEU A 94 -0.63 1.41 -2.51
CA LEU A 94 0.20 2.56 -2.19
C LEU A 94 1.31 2.15 -1.22
N SER A 95 2.55 2.56 -1.49
CA SER A 95 3.70 2.36 -0.59
C SER A 95 3.92 0.87 -0.25
N MET A 96 3.77 0.47 0.99
CA MET A 96 3.78 -0.95 1.40
C MET A 96 2.77 -1.77 0.58
N GLY A 97 1.56 -1.25 0.41
CA GLY A 97 0.53 -1.91 -0.39
C GLY A 97 0.88 -2.03 -1.87
N GLY A 98 1.58 -1.05 -2.42
CA GLY A 98 2.10 -1.12 -3.79
C GLY A 98 3.17 -2.20 -3.95
N ASN A 99 4.01 -2.38 -2.93
CA ASN A 99 4.98 -3.46 -2.90
C ASN A 99 4.29 -4.84 -2.81
N ILE A 100 3.23 -4.97 -2.00
CA ILE A 100 2.41 -6.19 -1.94
C ILE A 100 1.76 -6.47 -3.29
N ALA A 101 1.15 -5.46 -3.92
CA ALA A 101 0.51 -5.59 -5.23
C ALA A 101 1.50 -6.00 -6.33
N LEU A 102 2.70 -5.40 -6.33
CA LEU A 102 3.76 -5.73 -7.28
C LEU A 102 4.24 -7.18 -7.10
N ASN A 103 4.56 -7.59 -5.87
CA ASN A 103 4.98 -8.96 -5.60
C ASN A 103 3.86 -9.98 -5.92
N PHE A 104 2.61 -9.61 -5.68
CA PHE A 104 1.48 -10.43 -6.09
C PHE A 104 1.41 -10.58 -7.62
N ALA A 105 1.64 -9.52 -8.38
CA ALA A 105 1.66 -9.59 -9.84
C ALA A 105 2.86 -10.39 -10.38
N LEU A 106 4.01 -10.36 -9.70
CA LEU A 106 5.18 -11.15 -10.06
C LEU A 106 4.98 -12.65 -9.79
N THR A 107 4.27 -13.01 -8.73
CA THR A 107 4.08 -14.42 -8.31
C THR A 107 2.79 -15.03 -8.86
N HIS A 108 1.75 -14.23 -9.10
CA HIS A 108 0.43 -14.65 -9.55
C HIS A 108 -0.06 -13.86 -10.77
N PRO A 109 0.73 -13.71 -11.85
CA PRO A 109 0.37 -12.82 -12.97
C PRO A 109 -0.95 -13.14 -13.63
N ALA A 110 -1.36 -14.42 -13.64
CA ALA A 110 -2.65 -14.86 -14.20
C ALA A 110 -3.86 -14.29 -13.43
N MET A 111 -3.69 -13.98 -12.14
CA MET A 111 -4.75 -13.39 -11.29
C MET A 111 -4.85 -11.87 -11.41
N VAL A 112 -3.90 -11.21 -12.09
CA VAL A 112 -3.86 -9.75 -12.20
C VAL A 112 -4.23 -9.33 -13.62
N SER A 113 -5.32 -8.58 -13.76
CA SER A 113 -5.72 -8.01 -15.06
C SER A 113 -4.99 -6.72 -15.39
N LYS A 114 -4.74 -5.89 -14.37
CA LYS A 114 -3.98 -4.64 -14.41
C LYS A 114 -3.33 -4.39 -13.06
N LEU A 115 -2.15 -3.84 -13.06
CA LEU A 115 -1.39 -3.50 -11.86
C LEU A 115 -1.29 -1.98 -11.69
N ILE A 116 -1.50 -1.48 -10.47
CA ILE A 116 -1.31 -0.07 -10.11
C ILE A 116 -0.33 -0.03 -8.93
N VAL A 117 0.81 0.61 -9.12
CA VAL A 117 1.84 0.79 -8.08
C VAL A 117 1.96 2.28 -7.81
N ALA A 118 1.56 2.71 -6.62
CA ALA A 118 1.59 4.11 -6.22
C ALA A 118 2.58 4.34 -5.08
N ASP A 119 3.41 5.38 -5.20
CA ASP A 119 4.31 5.89 -4.14
C ASP A 119 5.10 4.76 -3.45
N THR A 120 5.69 3.88 -4.24
CA THR A 120 6.32 2.62 -3.77
C THR A 120 7.81 2.65 -4.07
N GLY A 121 8.64 2.28 -3.08
CA GLY A 121 10.08 2.19 -3.33
C GLY A 121 10.97 2.69 -2.21
N ALA A 122 10.41 3.32 -1.18
CA ALA A 122 11.18 3.74 -0.01
C ALA A 122 12.03 2.58 0.55
N GLY A 123 13.30 2.87 0.82
CA GLY A 123 14.28 1.87 1.24
C GLY A 123 15.03 1.16 0.12
N SER A 124 14.76 1.49 -1.16
CA SER A 124 15.51 0.90 -2.27
C SER A 124 16.79 1.64 -2.60
N ASP A 125 16.80 2.98 -2.51
CA ASP A 125 17.99 3.82 -2.82
C ASP A 125 19.03 3.82 -1.69
N ASN A 126 18.58 3.94 -0.45
CA ASN A 126 19.44 4.04 0.73
C ASN A 126 18.97 3.03 1.80
N ALA A 127 19.26 1.77 1.57
CA ALA A 127 18.75 0.67 2.39
C ALA A 127 19.20 0.77 3.86
N ALA A 128 20.44 1.19 4.12
CA ALA A 128 20.97 1.28 5.49
C ALA A 128 20.26 2.36 6.32
N GLU A 129 20.10 3.55 5.76
CA GLU A 129 19.39 4.66 6.40
C GLU A 129 17.91 4.34 6.58
N TRP A 130 17.29 3.74 5.56
CA TRP A 130 15.91 3.27 5.65
C TRP A 130 15.70 2.27 6.77
N VAL A 131 16.57 1.26 6.87
CA VAL A 131 16.50 0.23 7.92
C VAL A 131 16.65 0.85 9.30
N ALA A 132 17.60 1.79 9.48
CA ALA A 132 17.78 2.49 10.74
C ALA A 132 16.54 3.31 11.14
N GLY A 133 15.98 4.08 10.21
CA GLY A 133 14.75 4.86 10.43
C GLY A 133 13.54 3.96 10.68
N ALA A 134 13.41 2.84 9.97
CA ALA A 134 12.35 1.88 10.19
C ALA A 134 12.44 1.24 11.58
N HIS A 135 13.64 0.86 12.04
CA HIS A 135 13.82 0.37 13.41
C HIS A 135 13.40 1.40 14.46
N ALA A 136 13.68 2.70 14.25
CA ALA A 136 13.22 3.74 15.16
C ALA A 136 11.68 3.79 15.26
N TYR A 137 10.95 3.55 14.17
CA TYR A 137 9.48 3.40 14.21
C TYR A 137 9.05 2.20 15.08
N ALA A 138 9.67 1.03 14.88
CA ALA A 138 9.35 -0.15 15.67
C ALA A 138 9.65 0.05 17.15
N ASP A 139 10.81 0.63 17.48
CA ASP A 139 11.21 0.93 18.86
C ASP A 139 10.24 1.90 19.54
N THR A 140 9.77 2.93 18.81
CA THR A 140 8.77 3.88 19.32
C THR A 140 7.44 3.20 19.59
N LEU A 141 7.00 2.32 18.69
CA LEU A 141 5.78 1.52 18.86
C LEU A 141 5.86 0.59 20.07
N GLU A 142 7.01 -0.06 20.28
CA GLU A 142 7.22 -1.02 21.37
C GLU A 142 7.34 -0.34 22.74
N ARG A 143 7.99 0.82 22.83
CA ARG A 143 8.26 1.53 24.08
C ARG A 143 7.18 2.55 24.45
N GLY A 144 6.68 3.30 23.47
CA GLY A 144 5.78 4.43 23.65
C GLY A 144 4.34 4.18 23.17
N GLY A 145 4.09 3.04 22.51
CA GLY A 145 2.77 2.70 21.99
C GLY A 145 2.31 3.58 20.83
N MET A 146 1.00 3.58 20.59
CA MET A 146 0.41 4.26 19.44
C MET A 146 0.45 5.78 19.55
N GLU A 147 0.37 6.36 20.75
CA GLU A 147 0.42 7.82 20.92
C GLU A 147 1.78 8.39 20.50
N ALA A 148 2.86 7.85 21.05
CA ALA A 148 4.20 8.27 20.70
C ALA A 148 4.51 8.05 19.21
N PHE A 149 4.04 6.93 18.66
CA PHE A 149 4.18 6.65 17.24
C PHE A 149 3.39 7.62 16.37
N ALA A 150 2.16 7.98 16.76
CA ALA A 150 1.34 8.92 16.01
C ALA A 150 1.98 10.33 15.97
N ASP A 151 2.60 10.76 17.06
CA ASP A 151 3.32 12.03 17.11
C ASP A 151 4.55 12.00 16.18
N MET A 152 5.37 10.95 16.28
CA MET A 152 6.54 10.75 15.42
C MET A 152 6.16 10.65 13.94
N ALA A 153 5.16 9.82 13.61
CA ALA A 153 4.73 9.59 12.24
C ALA A 153 4.14 10.86 11.61
N SER A 154 3.37 11.65 12.38
CA SER A 154 2.79 12.90 11.89
C SER A 154 3.85 13.94 11.49
N ALA A 155 5.02 13.90 12.08
CA ALA A 155 6.16 14.75 11.74
C ALA A 155 6.99 14.19 10.57
N SER A 156 6.76 12.95 10.15
CA SER A 156 7.54 12.33 9.08
C SER A 156 7.20 12.88 7.69
N PRO A 157 8.15 12.89 6.75
CA PRO A 157 7.91 13.30 5.37
C PRO A 157 6.75 12.55 4.69
N LEU A 158 6.46 11.32 5.12
CA LEU A 158 5.40 10.49 4.55
C LEU A 158 4.00 11.09 4.74
N PHE A 159 3.76 11.80 5.84
CA PHE A 159 2.46 12.36 6.18
C PHE A 159 2.43 13.90 6.16
N ALA A 160 3.59 14.54 6.33
CA ALA A 160 3.70 15.97 6.56
C ALA A 160 3.00 16.84 5.49
N ARG A 161 3.14 16.48 4.21
CA ARG A 161 2.50 17.26 3.12
C ARG A 161 0.99 17.17 3.15
N TYR A 162 0.44 16.00 3.40
CA TYR A 162 -1.01 15.87 3.55
C TYR A 162 -1.51 16.59 4.80
N ILE A 163 -0.82 16.46 5.93
CA ILE A 163 -1.14 17.15 7.19
C ILE A 163 -1.13 18.68 7.00
N ALA A 164 -0.18 19.20 6.21
CA ALA A 164 -0.07 20.63 5.89
C ALA A 164 -1.29 21.18 5.09
N GLN A 165 -2.15 20.34 4.55
CA GLN A 165 -3.41 20.77 3.92
C GLN A 165 -4.43 21.31 4.94
N GLY A 166 -4.19 21.13 6.23
CA GLY A 166 -4.95 21.77 7.28
C GLY A 166 -5.42 20.84 8.41
N PRO A 167 -6.13 21.40 9.40
CA PRO A 167 -6.48 20.66 10.61
C PRO A 167 -7.35 19.42 10.39
N ALA A 168 -8.16 19.40 9.34
CA ALA A 168 -8.97 18.22 8.98
C ALA A 168 -8.10 17.05 8.52
N ALA A 169 -7.07 17.33 7.71
CA ALA A 169 -6.11 16.33 7.26
C ALA A 169 -5.28 15.78 8.42
N ALA A 170 -4.82 16.65 9.32
CA ALA A 170 -4.09 16.25 10.53
C ALA A 170 -4.94 15.32 11.42
N ARG A 171 -6.20 15.71 11.71
CA ARG A 171 -7.13 14.86 12.48
C ARG A 171 -7.40 13.52 11.78
N PHE A 172 -7.55 13.53 10.47
CA PHE A 172 -7.78 12.32 9.69
C PHE A 172 -6.60 11.34 9.83
N ILE A 173 -5.36 11.81 9.60
CA ILE A 173 -4.16 10.96 9.75
C ILE A 173 -4.07 10.41 11.17
N ARG A 174 -4.18 11.27 12.21
CA ARG A 174 -4.12 10.81 13.59
C ARG A 174 -5.21 9.77 13.88
N SER A 175 -6.43 9.97 13.39
CA SER A 175 -7.52 8.99 13.57
C SER A 175 -7.22 7.65 12.91
N CYS A 176 -6.59 7.65 11.72
CA CYS A 176 -6.16 6.41 11.07
C CYS A 176 -5.06 5.72 11.87
N LEU A 177 -4.03 6.45 12.29
CA LEU A 177 -2.93 5.92 13.09
C LEU A 177 -3.43 5.25 14.37
N MET A 178 -4.35 5.89 15.09
CA MET A 178 -4.88 5.39 16.37
C MET A 178 -5.79 4.15 16.26
N THR A 179 -6.12 3.69 15.06
CA THR A 179 -6.90 2.45 14.88
C THR A 179 -6.05 1.18 14.99
N HIS A 180 -4.74 1.31 15.00
CA HIS A 180 -3.82 0.17 14.96
C HIS A 180 -3.43 -0.35 16.35
N ARG A 181 -2.87 -1.55 16.38
CA ARG A 181 -2.22 -2.13 17.55
C ARG A 181 -0.71 -1.98 17.40
N ALA A 182 -0.05 -1.39 18.40
CA ALA A 182 1.37 -1.06 18.34
C ALA A 182 2.25 -2.28 17.97
N HIS A 183 2.03 -3.44 18.61
CA HIS A 183 2.79 -4.65 18.29
C HIS A 183 2.59 -5.13 16.84
N GLY A 184 1.38 -4.96 16.26
CA GLY A 184 1.09 -5.34 14.89
C GLY A 184 1.89 -4.49 13.89
N LEU A 185 1.94 -3.17 14.11
CA LEU A 185 2.76 -2.27 13.32
C LEU A 185 4.26 -2.53 13.53
N ALA A 186 4.71 -2.76 14.78
CA ALA A 186 6.11 -3.05 15.08
C ALA A 186 6.58 -4.32 14.34
N HIS A 187 5.79 -5.41 14.38
CA HIS A 187 6.11 -6.62 13.60
C HIS A 187 6.07 -6.36 12.10
N THR A 188 5.13 -5.56 11.60
CA THR A 188 5.11 -5.19 10.18
C THR A 188 6.40 -4.45 9.78
N VAL A 189 6.88 -3.53 10.61
CA VAL A 189 8.16 -2.86 10.35
C VAL A 189 9.30 -3.86 10.29
N ARG A 190 9.48 -4.66 11.35
CA ARG A 190 10.65 -5.55 11.50
C ARG A 190 10.65 -6.69 10.50
N GLU A 191 9.50 -7.29 10.23
CA GLU A 191 9.39 -8.53 9.47
C GLU A 191 9.00 -8.33 8.00
N VAL A 192 8.33 -7.21 7.68
CA VAL A 192 7.90 -6.92 6.31
C VAL A 192 8.73 -5.80 5.70
N LEU A 193 8.76 -4.61 6.32
CA LEU A 193 9.38 -3.45 5.68
C LEU A 193 10.90 -3.54 5.65
N VAL A 194 11.53 -4.00 6.75
CA VAL A 194 12.99 -4.12 6.86
C VAL A 194 13.52 -5.32 6.07
N LYS A 195 12.79 -6.44 6.08
CA LYS A 195 13.28 -7.70 5.48
C LYS A 195 12.93 -7.85 3.98
N ARG A 196 12.04 -7.01 3.43
CA ARG A 196 11.75 -7.06 2.00
C ARG A 196 12.97 -6.64 1.18
N PRO A 197 13.24 -7.28 0.03
CA PRO A 197 14.31 -6.86 -0.84
C PRO A 197 14.05 -5.45 -1.40
N PRO A 198 15.09 -4.65 -1.68
CA PRO A 198 14.96 -3.41 -2.42
C PRO A 198 14.37 -3.70 -3.81
N LEU A 199 13.57 -2.76 -4.37
CA LEU A 199 12.90 -2.98 -5.65
C LEU A 199 13.88 -3.18 -6.82
N TYR A 200 15.09 -2.63 -6.72
CA TYR A 200 16.16 -2.88 -7.69
C TYR A 200 16.51 -4.38 -7.81
N ALA A 201 16.43 -5.13 -6.73
CA ALA A 201 16.69 -6.58 -6.76
C ALA A 201 15.61 -7.38 -7.49
N LEU A 202 14.45 -6.77 -7.79
CA LEU A 202 13.36 -7.39 -8.55
C LEU A 202 13.49 -7.21 -10.06
N GLU A 203 14.55 -6.56 -10.56
CA GLU A 203 14.73 -6.26 -11.98
C GLU A 203 14.43 -7.43 -12.92
N PRO A 204 14.97 -8.66 -12.71
CA PRO A 204 14.69 -9.77 -13.62
C PRO A 204 13.20 -10.15 -13.70
N GLY A 205 12.46 -9.98 -12.61
CA GLY A 205 11.03 -10.19 -12.55
C GLY A 205 10.25 -9.07 -13.24
N LEU A 206 10.65 -7.82 -13.01
CA LEU A 206 10.05 -6.64 -13.63
C LEU A 206 10.17 -6.68 -15.15
N GLN A 207 11.32 -7.07 -15.68
CA GLN A 207 11.56 -7.21 -17.14
C GLN A 207 10.68 -8.30 -17.78
N LYS A 208 10.33 -9.33 -16.99
CA LYS A 208 9.46 -10.43 -17.45
C LYS A 208 7.96 -10.14 -17.27
N LEU A 209 7.61 -9.12 -16.49
CA LEU A 209 6.20 -8.79 -16.21
C LEU A 209 5.49 -8.35 -17.50
N ARG A 210 4.34 -8.98 -17.77
CA ARG A 210 3.50 -8.68 -18.95
C ARG A 210 2.13 -8.13 -18.57
N VAL A 211 1.88 -7.96 -17.28
CA VAL A 211 0.65 -7.35 -16.78
C VAL A 211 0.68 -5.85 -17.11
N PRO A 212 -0.37 -5.29 -17.75
CA PRO A 212 -0.45 -3.85 -17.95
C PRO A 212 -0.30 -3.12 -16.62
N THR A 213 0.66 -2.17 -16.54
CA THR A 213 1.07 -1.55 -15.29
C THR A 213 0.97 -0.03 -15.36
N LEU A 214 0.34 0.56 -14.34
CA LEU A 214 0.40 1.99 -14.03
C LEU A 214 1.33 2.21 -12.85
N LEU A 215 2.36 3.00 -13.04
CA LEU A 215 3.23 3.54 -12.00
C LEU A 215 2.81 4.97 -11.73
N LEU A 216 2.55 5.32 -10.47
CA LEU A 216 2.08 6.63 -10.09
C LEU A 216 2.83 7.10 -8.83
N ASN A 217 3.42 8.29 -8.87
CA ASN A 217 4.07 8.87 -7.70
C ASN A 217 3.90 10.38 -7.64
N GLY A 218 4.04 10.93 -6.44
CA GLY A 218 4.13 12.36 -6.24
C GLY A 218 5.50 12.91 -6.65
N GLU A 219 5.53 14.15 -7.15
CA GLU A 219 6.75 14.86 -7.53
C GLU A 219 7.71 15.02 -6.35
N HIS A 220 7.15 15.19 -5.15
CA HIS A 220 7.88 15.39 -3.89
C HIS A 220 7.97 14.12 -3.01
N ASP A 221 7.72 12.96 -3.58
CA ASP A 221 7.96 11.67 -2.90
C ASP A 221 9.38 11.20 -3.18
N GLU A 222 10.37 11.96 -2.67
CA GLU A 222 11.80 11.77 -2.92
C GLU A 222 12.25 10.30 -2.84
N PRO A 223 11.85 9.50 -1.81
CA PRO A 223 12.27 8.11 -1.70
C PRO A 223 11.74 7.18 -2.81
N CYS A 224 10.73 7.62 -3.55
CA CYS A 224 10.05 6.78 -4.54
C CYS A 224 10.30 7.22 -5.99
N VAL A 225 10.66 8.50 -6.23
CA VAL A 225 10.79 9.07 -7.58
C VAL A 225 11.76 8.27 -8.46
N LYS A 226 12.98 8.02 -7.96
CA LYS A 226 14.00 7.27 -8.74
C LYS A 226 13.58 5.82 -8.96
N VAL A 227 13.00 5.20 -7.95
CA VAL A 227 12.56 3.81 -8.01
C VAL A 227 11.41 3.63 -9.00
N HIS A 228 10.47 4.59 -9.06
CA HIS A 228 9.40 4.57 -10.06
C HIS A 228 9.93 4.72 -11.48
N ARG A 229 10.95 5.56 -11.68
CA ARG A 229 11.64 5.69 -12.99
C ARG A 229 12.29 4.38 -13.39
N PHE A 230 13.05 3.77 -12.49
CA PHE A 230 13.65 2.44 -12.70
C PHE A 230 12.59 1.38 -13.05
N MET A 231 11.50 1.30 -12.29
CA MET A 231 10.41 0.36 -12.63
C MET A 231 9.82 0.63 -14.00
N ALA A 232 9.70 1.90 -14.41
CA ALA A 232 9.18 2.27 -15.72
C ALA A 232 10.11 1.84 -16.86
N GLU A 233 11.41 1.87 -16.65
CA GLU A 233 12.42 1.37 -17.58
C GLU A 233 12.39 -0.16 -17.70
N CYS A 234 12.19 -0.86 -16.57
CA CYS A 234 12.16 -2.33 -16.55
C CYS A 234 10.85 -2.93 -17.06
N ILE A 235 9.68 -2.35 -16.70
CA ILE A 235 8.38 -2.92 -17.05
C ILE A 235 7.93 -2.44 -18.41
N ARG A 236 8.09 -3.29 -19.41
CA ARG A 236 7.74 -2.97 -20.82
C ARG A 236 6.28 -2.55 -20.95
N GLY A 237 6.05 -1.36 -21.52
CA GLY A 237 4.71 -0.84 -21.78
C GLY A 237 3.98 -0.32 -20.53
N SER A 238 4.68 -0.14 -19.42
CA SER A 238 4.13 0.55 -18.26
C SER A 238 3.82 2.02 -18.59
N LYS A 239 2.80 2.55 -17.89
CA LYS A 239 2.49 3.99 -17.93
C LYS A 239 2.98 4.60 -16.63
N HIS A 240 3.85 5.60 -16.71
CA HIS A 240 4.34 6.32 -15.54
C HIS A 240 3.71 7.71 -15.47
N VAL A 241 3.08 8.05 -14.34
CA VAL A 241 2.42 9.33 -14.08
C VAL A 241 3.01 9.95 -12.82
N VAL A 242 3.56 11.14 -12.93
CA VAL A 242 4.03 11.94 -11.80
C VAL A 242 3.00 13.03 -11.50
N LEU A 243 2.49 13.07 -10.27
CA LEU A 243 1.57 14.12 -9.82
C LEU A 243 2.35 15.32 -9.29
N ARG A 244 2.24 16.46 -9.96
CA ARG A 244 2.97 17.69 -9.62
C ARG A 244 2.49 18.27 -8.29
N GLY A 245 3.42 18.76 -7.48
CA GLY A 245 3.15 19.39 -6.19
C GLY A 245 2.68 18.43 -5.09
N VAL A 246 2.72 17.12 -5.34
CA VAL A 246 2.18 16.06 -4.46
C VAL A 246 3.31 15.26 -3.83
N GLY A 247 3.14 14.85 -2.59
CA GLY A 247 4.08 14.00 -1.83
C GLY A 247 3.71 12.51 -1.87
N HIS A 248 3.90 11.85 -0.73
CA HIS A 248 3.80 10.38 -0.61
C HIS A 248 2.36 9.83 -0.60
N LEU A 249 1.38 10.60 -0.16
CA LEU A 249 -0.01 10.13 -0.10
C LEU A 249 -0.80 10.65 -1.31
N THR A 250 -0.35 10.31 -2.52
CA THR A 250 -0.94 10.84 -3.77
C THR A 250 -2.45 10.64 -3.86
N ASN A 251 -2.96 9.55 -3.31
CA ASN A 251 -4.38 9.21 -3.28
C ASN A 251 -5.20 10.13 -2.34
N LEU A 252 -4.58 10.70 -1.32
CA LEU A 252 -5.20 11.62 -0.36
C LEU A 252 -4.87 13.08 -0.67
N GLU A 253 -3.63 13.38 -1.07
CA GLU A 253 -3.18 14.74 -1.36
C GLU A 253 -3.82 15.31 -2.62
N ALA A 254 -4.00 14.48 -3.66
CA ALA A 254 -4.60 14.88 -4.94
C ALA A 254 -5.60 13.82 -5.45
N PRO A 255 -6.70 13.54 -4.72
CA PRO A 255 -7.59 12.43 -5.02
C PRO A 255 -8.24 12.54 -6.41
N ALA A 256 -8.52 13.73 -6.89
CA ALA A 256 -9.11 13.93 -8.23
C ALA A 256 -8.14 13.51 -9.34
N ALA A 257 -6.88 13.94 -9.26
CA ALA A 257 -5.82 13.60 -10.22
C ALA A 257 -5.49 12.11 -10.19
N PHE A 258 -5.33 11.55 -8.97
CA PHE A 258 -5.13 10.12 -8.77
C PHE A 258 -6.24 9.29 -9.42
N ASN A 259 -7.50 9.62 -9.09
CA ASN A 259 -8.67 8.92 -9.62
C ASN A 259 -8.78 9.04 -11.15
N ALA A 260 -8.43 10.19 -11.72
CA ALA A 260 -8.44 10.40 -13.18
C ALA A 260 -7.40 9.51 -13.87
N ALA A 261 -6.17 9.43 -13.34
CA ALA A 261 -5.12 8.56 -13.85
C ALA A 261 -5.53 7.08 -13.79
N VAL A 262 -6.03 6.64 -12.64
CA VAL A 262 -6.50 5.26 -12.44
C VAL A 262 -7.67 4.93 -13.37
N ARG A 263 -8.68 5.79 -13.48
CA ARG A 263 -9.83 5.54 -14.38
C ARG A 263 -9.39 5.42 -15.85
N ARG A 264 -8.52 6.32 -16.31
CA ARG A 264 -7.98 6.28 -17.69
C ARG A 264 -7.28 4.96 -17.94
N PHE A 265 -6.42 4.55 -17.01
CA PHE A 265 -5.70 3.29 -17.11
C PHE A 265 -6.62 2.07 -17.06
N LEU A 266 -7.63 2.06 -16.22
CA LEU A 266 -8.56 0.93 -16.11
C LEU A 266 -9.47 0.76 -17.34
N ARG A 267 -9.67 1.81 -18.14
CA ARG A 267 -10.45 1.78 -19.39
C ARG A 267 -9.64 1.31 -20.60
N SER A 268 -8.33 1.60 -20.67
CA SER A 268 -7.41 1.12 -21.71
C SER A 268 -7.20 -0.40 -21.63
#